data_11a44f88c7676ad3057d5ccf4ff80e06
#
_entry.id   11a44f88c7676ad3057d5ccf4ff80e06
#
_cell.length_a   1.000
_cell.length_b   1.000
_cell.length_c   1.000
_cell.angle_alpha   90.00
_cell.angle_beta   90.00
_cell.angle_gamma   90.00
#
_symmetry.space_group_name_H-M   'P 1'
#
loop_
_entity.id
_entity.type
_entity.pdbx_description
1 polymer ?
#
loop_
_entity_poly.entity_id
_entity_poly.type
_entity_poly.pdbx_seq_one_letter_code
_entity_poly.pdbx_strand_id
1 'polypeptide(L)'
;MKMNILLKRVSAIVLTAAMVAGITACATTTTATTTAAEATGAAVTTAKATTADTTAAAKAGKVYFLNFKPEQDAAYQAIAKQYTESTGIPVTVVTAASGTYEQTLMSEIAKTDAPTIFQINGPVGYASWKDYCADLSGSEIYGHLTDKSLAITDGTGVYGIPFAIEGYGIIYNNAIMTKYFATTAPKATSMDQINNFATLKAVVEDMQSKAKELGIKGVFSSTSLASGEDWRWQTHLLNVPLYYEFKDNKIDLGSADGTKTIKFQNSANFQNIFDLYLNNSVTKPALLGTVSVNDSMAEFALGQSAMVQNGNWAYGQISTVAGNTVKPEDVKFMPIYTGMTGEESQGLCIGTENYFCINNKAPAEDQKASLDFLTWLYTSAEGKAAVVSQLGFIAPFDTFSDTEKPTDPLAQDMLAWSSKTGITSVAWNFTIFPSQTFKDNVGAALLTYAQGQMTWDEVSKLVVDQWAAEKANTAS
;
A
#
# COMPACT_ATOMS: atom_id res chain seq x y z
N MET A 1 38.83 -33.78 33.91
CA MET A 1 38.15 -35.07 33.90
C MET A 1 37.19 -35.07 32.69
N LYS A 2 37.45 -35.97 31.77
CA LYS A 2 36.75 -36.11 30.47
C LYS A 2 35.32 -36.63 30.68
N MET A 3 34.38 -36.19 29.84
CA MET A 3 33.31 -37.07 29.32
C MET A 3 32.39 -36.30 28.35
N ASN A 4 32.61 -36.56 27.16
CA ASN A 4 31.88 -37.27 26.08
C ASN A 4 30.57 -36.62 25.56
N ILE A 5 30.74 -36.17 24.33
CA ILE A 5 29.78 -35.81 23.31
C ILE A 5 28.95 -37.04 22.94
N LEU A 6 27.63 -36.90 22.81
CA LEU A 6 26.78 -37.86 22.09
C LEU A 6 25.92 -37.15 21.06
N LEU A 7 26.33 -37.25 19.79
CA LEU A 7 25.55 -36.95 18.63
C LEU A 7 24.40 -37.95 18.50
N LYS A 8 23.16 -37.49 18.32
CA LYS A 8 22.09 -38.30 17.74
C LYS A 8 21.65 -37.71 16.41
N ARG A 9 21.99 -38.44 15.36
CA ARG A 9 21.44 -38.26 14.00
C ARG A 9 20.02 -38.78 13.99
N VAL A 10 19.08 -38.01 13.43
CA VAL A 10 17.75 -38.48 13.04
C VAL A 10 17.66 -38.43 11.52
N SER A 11 17.46 -39.61 10.93
CA SER A 11 17.35 -39.82 9.48
C SER A 11 15.96 -39.40 8.99
N ALA A 12 15.93 -38.66 7.88
CA ALA A 12 14.73 -38.40 7.12
C ALA A 12 14.36 -39.62 6.25
N ILE A 13 13.13 -40.07 6.36
CA ILE A 13 12.52 -41.08 5.49
C ILE A 13 11.70 -40.34 4.41
N VAL A 14 12.13 -40.45 3.18
CA VAL A 14 11.37 -40.03 1.98
C VAL A 14 10.45 -41.17 1.59
N LEU A 15 9.14 -40.92 1.53
CA LEU A 15 8.17 -41.86 0.99
C LEU A 15 7.64 -41.31 -0.35
N THR A 16 8.11 -41.88 -1.43
CA THR A 16 7.61 -41.68 -2.80
C THR A 16 6.50 -42.71 -3.07
N ALA A 17 5.28 -42.22 -3.33
CA ALA A 17 4.20 -43.06 -3.88
C ALA A 17 3.86 -42.58 -5.29
N ALA A 18 4.21 -43.40 -6.28
CA ALA A 18 3.80 -43.24 -7.67
C ALA A 18 2.44 -43.93 -7.86
N MET A 19 1.46 -43.20 -8.38
CA MET A 19 0.25 -43.80 -8.98
C MET A 19 0.24 -43.53 -10.48
N VAL A 20 0.36 -44.63 -11.23
CA VAL A 20 0.12 -44.68 -12.67
C VAL A 20 -1.36 -45.08 -12.85
N ALA A 21 -2.13 -44.26 -13.54
CA ALA A 21 -3.44 -44.63 -14.08
C ALA A 21 -3.44 -44.29 -15.57
N GLY A 22 -3.46 -45.31 -16.39
CA GLY A 22 -3.56 -45.16 -17.85
C GLY A 22 -5.01 -44.94 -18.28
N ILE A 23 -5.19 -44.09 -19.26
CA ILE A 23 -6.43 -43.98 -20.02
C ILE A 23 -6.10 -44.13 -21.50
N THR A 24 -6.67 -45.18 -22.08
CA THR A 24 -6.63 -45.54 -23.51
C THR A 24 -7.61 -44.60 -24.26
N ALA A 25 -7.15 -43.88 -25.26
CA ALA A 25 -8.01 -43.14 -26.19
C ALA A 25 -7.98 -43.79 -27.57
N CYS A 26 -9.15 -44.19 -28.05
CA CYS A 26 -9.41 -44.67 -29.41
C CYS A 26 -9.25 -43.53 -30.43
N ALA A 27 -8.42 -43.75 -31.43
CA ALA A 27 -8.36 -42.92 -32.64
C ALA A 27 -9.37 -43.47 -33.66
N THR A 28 -10.23 -42.60 -34.16
CA THR A 28 -11.05 -42.83 -35.37
C THR A 28 -10.51 -41.97 -36.51
N THR A 29 -9.91 -42.67 -37.48
CA THR A 29 -9.45 -42.08 -38.75
C THR A 29 -10.62 -41.94 -39.71
N THR A 30 -10.87 -40.77 -40.23
CA THR A 30 -11.78 -40.60 -41.38
C THR A 30 -11.01 -40.03 -42.55
N THR A 31 -10.87 -40.87 -43.58
CA THR A 31 -10.27 -40.58 -44.88
C THR A 31 -11.30 -39.82 -45.73
N ALA A 32 -10.95 -38.67 -46.24
CA ALA A 32 -11.74 -37.99 -47.30
C ALA A 32 -10.93 -37.91 -48.58
N THR A 33 -11.55 -38.45 -49.60
CA THR A 33 -11.09 -38.65 -50.96
C THR A 33 -11.06 -37.34 -51.75
N THR A 34 -9.94 -37.12 -52.46
CA THR A 34 -9.76 -36.09 -53.48
C THR A 34 -10.52 -36.43 -54.75
N THR A 35 -11.27 -35.47 -55.30
CA THR A 35 -11.68 -35.48 -56.69
C THR A 35 -11.22 -34.18 -57.37
N ALA A 36 -10.38 -34.33 -58.37
CA ALA A 36 -9.94 -33.27 -59.27
C ALA A 36 -11.05 -32.98 -60.35
N ALA A 37 -11.26 -31.76 -60.73
CA ALA A 37 -11.95 -31.38 -61.95
C ALA A 37 -11.20 -30.21 -62.61
N GLU A 38 -11.00 -30.38 -63.89
CA GLU A 38 -10.16 -29.60 -64.82
C GLU A 38 -10.69 -28.20 -65.16
N ALA A 39 -9.77 -27.44 -65.71
CA ALA A 39 -9.77 -26.07 -66.12
C ALA A 39 -10.71 -25.74 -67.28
N THR A 40 -11.17 -24.48 -67.32
CA THR A 40 -11.33 -23.72 -68.56
C THR A 40 -10.95 -22.27 -68.35
N GLY A 41 -10.11 -21.75 -69.27
CA GLY A 41 -9.51 -20.45 -69.21
C GLY A 41 -10.42 -19.29 -69.60
N ALA A 42 -10.12 -18.12 -69.12
CA ALA A 42 -10.50 -16.85 -69.75
C ALA A 42 -9.57 -15.70 -69.30
N ALA A 43 -9.02 -15.09 -70.33
CA ALA A 43 -8.57 -13.71 -70.47
C ALA A 43 -7.83 -12.96 -69.37
N VAL A 44 -6.57 -12.70 -69.63
CA VAL A 44 -5.70 -11.71 -69.01
C VAL A 44 -6.20 -10.29 -69.33
N THR A 45 -6.58 -9.55 -68.31
CA THR A 45 -6.61 -8.08 -68.33
C THR A 45 -5.57 -7.55 -67.36
N THR A 46 -4.54 -6.95 -67.93
CA THR A 46 -3.48 -6.22 -67.20
C THR A 46 -4.09 -4.99 -66.55
N ALA A 47 -4.34 -5.07 -65.22
CA ALA A 47 -4.59 -3.91 -64.38
C ALA A 47 -3.26 -3.40 -63.86
N LYS A 48 -2.97 -2.15 -64.12
CA LYS A 48 -1.82 -1.37 -63.71
C LYS A 48 -1.78 -1.36 -62.17
N ALA A 49 -0.76 -1.97 -61.56
CA ALA A 49 -0.53 -1.92 -60.13
C ALA A 49 -0.26 -0.48 -59.71
N THR A 50 -1.19 0.10 -59.00
CA THR A 50 -0.95 1.27 -58.17
C THR A 50 -0.25 0.79 -56.95
N THR A 51 1.01 1.14 -56.78
CA THR A 51 1.74 0.98 -55.52
C THR A 51 1.02 1.79 -54.46
N ALA A 52 0.14 1.14 -53.67
CA ALA A 52 -0.31 1.67 -52.42
C ALA A 52 0.90 1.60 -51.47
N ASP A 53 1.38 2.75 -51.05
CA ASP A 53 2.36 2.91 -49.98
C ASP A 53 1.70 2.34 -48.72
N THR A 54 1.99 1.09 -48.42
CA THR A 54 1.64 0.49 -47.13
C THR A 54 2.63 1.08 -46.11
N THR A 55 2.30 2.25 -45.57
CA THR A 55 2.77 2.61 -44.24
C THR A 55 2.36 1.47 -43.34
N ALA A 56 3.36 0.69 -42.90
CA ALA A 56 3.15 -0.34 -41.89
C ALA A 56 2.43 0.30 -40.73
N ALA A 57 1.21 -0.16 -40.43
CA ALA A 57 0.48 0.30 -39.26
C ALA A 57 1.44 0.12 -38.06
N ALA A 58 1.69 1.21 -37.36
CA ALA A 58 2.52 1.17 -36.17
C ALA A 58 1.98 0.05 -35.27
N LYS A 59 2.86 -0.84 -34.85
CA LYS A 59 2.49 -1.96 -34.00
C LYS A 59 1.84 -1.39 -32.74
N ALA A 60 0.59 -1.78 -32.48
CA ALA A 60 -0.06 -1.38 -31.23
C ALA A 60 0.75 -1.93 -30.06
N GLY A 61 1.12 -1.06 -29.11
CA GLY A 61 1.85 -1.47 -27.89
C GLY A 61 0.94 -2.27 -26.96
N LYS A 62 1.50 -2.72 -25.86
CA LYS A 62 0.80 -3.38 -24.74
C LYS A 62 1.18 -2.73 -23.43
N VAL A 63 0.37 -2.95 -22.40
CA VAL A 63 0.63 -2.51 -21.03
C VAL A 63 0.81 -3.74 -20.14
N TYR A 64 1.90 -3.79 -19.39
CA TYR A 64 2.08 -4.69 -18.28
C TYR A 64 2.30 -3.85 -17.02
N PHE A 65 1.28 -3.79 -16.15
CA PHE A 65 1.32 -3.06 -14.89
C PHE A 65 1.60 -4.00 -13.71
N LEU A 66 2.73 -3.81 -13.03
CA LEU A 66 3.02 -4.46 -11.77
C LEU A 66 2.47 -3.60 -10.62
N ASN A 67 1.37 -4.05 -10.03
CA ASN A 67 0.63 -3.33 -8.99
C ASN A 67 1.15 -3.67 -7.59
N PHE A 68 1.37 -2.61 -6.80
CA PHE A 68 1.80 -2.67 -5.40
C PHE A 68 0.66 -2.98 -4.41
N LYS A 69 -0.61 -2.60 -4.73
CA LYS A 69 -1.74 -2.63 -3.80
C LYS A 69 -2.58 -3.90 -3.95
N PRO A 70 -2.41 -4.94 -3.12
CA PRO A 70 -3.20 -6.18 -3.21
C PRO A 70 -4.69 -5.95 -2.97
N GLU A 71 -5.08 -4.98 -2.14
CA GLU A 71 -6.48 -4.63 -1.87
C GLU A 71 -7.20 -4.04 -3.09
N GLN A 72 -6.45 -3.58 -4.11
CA GLN A 72 -6.97 -2.99 -5.34
C GLN A 72 -6.90 -3.94 -6.55
N ASP A 73 -6.48 -5.19 -6.37
CA ASP A 73 -6.29 -6.13 -7.47
C ASP A 73 -7.55 -6.26 -8.33
N ALA A 74 -8.69 -6.57 -7.73
CA ALA A 74 -9.95 -6.76 -8.46
C ALA A 74 -10.37 -5.51 -9.25
N ALA A 75 -10.15 -4.31 -8.68
CA ALA A 75 -10.45 -3.05 -9.33
C ALA A 75 -9.54 -2.82 -10.55
N TYR A 76 -8.24 -3.03 -10.40
CA TYR A 76 -7.31 -2.88 -11.52
C TYR A 76 -7.52 -3.92 -12.63
N GLN A 77 -7.92 -5.16 -12.31
CA GLN A 77 -8.31 -6.16 -13.31
C GLN A 77 -9.54 -5.69 -14.12
N ALA A 78 -10.54 -5.11 -13.46
CA ALA A 78 -11.73 -4.56 -14.13
C ALA A 78 -11.38 -3.35 -15.02
N ILE A 79 -10.55 -2.44 -14.54
CA ILE A 79 -10.05 -1.26 -15.27
C ILE A 79 -9.26 -1.69 -16.52
N ALA A 80 -8.34 -2.66 -16.37
CA ALA A 80 -7.55 -3.21 -17.46
C ALA A 80 -8.44 -3.79 -18.57
N LYS A 81 -9.47 -4.56 -18.16
CA LYS A 81 -10.45 -5.11 -19.08
C LYS A 81 -11.21 -4.00 -19.82
N GLN A 82 -11.72 -3.01 -19.10
CA GLN A 82 -12.47 -1.88 -19.67
C GLN A 82 -11.63 -1.10 -20.69
N TYR A 83 -10.38 -0.78 -20.35
CA TYR A 83 -9.46 -0.09 -21.26
C TYR A 83 -9.16 -0.93 -22.51
N THR A 84 -8.87 -2.22 -22.33
CA THR A 84 -8.61 -3.13 -23.45
C THR A 84 -9.80 -3.24 -24.40
N GLU A 85 -11.02 -3.35 -23.86
CA GLU A 85 -12.27 -3.42 -24.67
C GLU A 85 -12.54 -2.13 -25.43
N SER A 86 -12.21 -0.97 -24.87
CA SER A 86 -12.47 0.33 -25.48
C SER A 86 -11.42 0.75 -26.51
N THR A 87 -10.16 0.35 -26.32
CA THR A 87 -9.03 0.83 -27.15
C THR A 87 -8.40 -0.24 -28.03
N GLY A 88 -8.63 -1.51 -27.74
CA GLY A 88 -7.94 -2.63 -28.38
C GLY A 88 -6.50 -2.84 -27.88
N ILE A 89 -5.98 -2.00 -26.98
CA ILE A 89 -4.64 -2.14 -26.38
C ILE A 89 -4.73 -3.15 -25.22
N PRO A 90 -3.97 -4.26 -25.25
CA PRO A 90 -4.01 -5.23 -24.16
C PRO A 90 -3.34 -4.67 -22.90
N VAL A 91 -4.02 -4.81 -21.76
CA VAL A 91 -3.51 -4.45 -20.44
C VAL A 91 -3.48 -5.70 -19.56
N THR A 92 -2.30 -6.04 -19.06
CA THR A 92 -2.11 -7.09 -18.06
C THR A 92 -1.74 -6.44 -16.73
N VAL A 93 -2.45 -6.80 -15.67
CA VAL A 93 -2.11 -6.37 -14.30
C VAL A 93 -1.65 -7.59 -13.51
N VAL A 94 -0.48 -7.48 -12.90
CA VAL A 94 0.04 -8.46 -11.94
C VAL A 94 0.18 -7.75 -10.59
N THR A 95 -0.44 -8.29 -9.57
CA THR A 95 -0.41 -7.71 -8.24
C THR A 95 0.52 -8.51 -7.33
N ALA A 96 1.48 -7.83 -6.71
CA ALA A 96 2.36 -8.44 -5.73
C ALA A 96 1.60 -8.73 -4.43
N ALA A 97 1.96 -9.82 -3.75
CA ALA A 97 1.44 -10.09 -2.41
C ALA A 97 1.93 -9.03 -1.41
N SER A 98 1.18 -8.84 -0.33
CA SER A 98 1.53 -7.89 0.73
C SER A 98 2.96 -8.12 1.23
N GLY A 99 3.74 -7.05 1.36
CA GLY A 99 5.13 -7.07 1.83
C GLY A 99 6.16 -7.69 0.87
N THR A 100 5.77 -8.09 -0.35
CA THR A 100 6.69 -8.76 -1.29
C THR A 100 6.95 -7.98 -2.58
N TYR A 101 6.51 -6.72 -2.65
CA TYR A 101 6.56 -5.96 -3.89
C TYR A 101 7.98 -5.80 -4.46
N GLU A 102 8.95 -5.42 -3.64
CA GLU A 102 10.35 -5.22 -4.08
C GLU A 102 10.97 -6.50 -4.65
N GLN A 103 10.75 -7.64 -3.99
CA GLN A 103 11.23 -8.93 -4.47
C GLN A 103 10.52 -9.34 -5.76
N THR A 104 9.23 -9.05 -5.87
CA THR A 104 8.45 -9.30 -7.08
C THR A 104 8.94 -8.41 -8.22
N LEU A 105 9.13 -7.11 -7.99
CA LEU A 105 9.66 -6.19 -8.99
C LEU A 105 11.05 -6.62 -9.47
N MET A 106 11.95 -6.99 -8.56
CA MET A 106 13.29 -7.49 -8.90
C MET A 106 13.23 -8.73 -9.82
N SER A 107 12.29 -9.64 -9.56
CA SER A 107 12.08 -10.84 -10.37
C SER A 107 11.43 -10.53 -11.71
N GLU A 108 10.43 -9.64 -11.74
CA GLU A 108 9.66 -9.33 -12.95
C GLU A 108 10.43 -8.44 -13.93
N ILE A 109 11.17 -7.44 -13.43
CA ILE A 109 11.90 -6.49 -14.27
C ILE A 109 13.05 -7.14 -15.06
N ALA A 110 13.54 -8.28 -14.60
CA ALA A 110 14.61 -9.05 -15.25
C ALA A 110 14.11 -9.95 -16.38
N LYS A 111 12.80 -10.08 -16.57
CA LYS A 111 12.21 -10.95 -17.60
C LYS A 111 12.25 -10.29 -18.98
N THR A 112 12.19 -11.11 -20.03
CA THR A 112 12.04 -10.62 -21.42
C THR A 112 10.73 -9.85 -21.61
N ASP A 113 9.67 -10.30 -20.92
CA ASP A 113 8.37 -9.61 -20.84
C ASP A 113 8.26 -8.94 -19.47
N ALA A 114 9.01 -7.85 -19.29
CA ALA A 114 9.07 -7.08 -18.06
C ALA A 114 7.90 -6.12 -17.94
N PRO A 115 7.53 -5.68 -16.71
CA PRO A 115 6.55 -4.63 -16.51
C PRO A 115 6.92 -3.36 -17.28
N THR A 116 5.92 -2.81 -17.98
CA THR A 116 6.03 -1.51 -18.67
C THR A 116 5.65 -0.35 -17.76
N ILE A 117 4.75 -0.62 -16.77
CA ILE A 117 4.47 0.25 -15.64
C ILE A 117 4.84 -0.51 -14.36
N PHE A 118 5.60 0.12 -13.51
CA PHE A 118 5.88 -0.35 -12.15
C PHE A 118 5.81 0.81 -11.16
N GLN A 119 5.89 0.53 -9.86
CA GLN A 119 5.79 1.54 -8.82
C GLN A 119 7.07 1.57 -7.99
N ILE A 120 7.48 2.75 -7.55
CA ILE A 120 8.62 2.95 -6.65
C ILE A 120 8.16 3.63 -5.36
N ASN A 121 8.80 3.27 -4.25
CA ASN A 121 8.49 3.83 -2.95
C ASN A 121 9.38 5.06 -2.68
N GLY A 122 8.97 6.21 -3.22
CA GLY A 122 9.62 7.48 -2.96
C GLY A 122 11.06 7.61 -3.47
N PRO A 123 11.84 8.56 -2.92
CA PRO A 123 13.23 8.81 -3.34
C PRO A 123 14.17 7.60 -3.16
N VAL A 124 13.95 6.79 -2.12
CA VAL A 124 14.75 5.58 -1.87
C VAL A 124 14.48 4.51 -2.94
N GLY A 125 13.22 4.33 -3.31
CA GLY A 125 12.85 3.47 -4.43
C GLY A 125 13.42 3.98 -5.75
N TYR A 126 13.41 5.30 -5.99
CA TYR A 126 14.05 5.87 -7.17
C TYR A 126 15.55 5.58 -7.21
N ALA A 127 16.26 5.77 -6.11
CA ALA A 127 17.70 5.47 -6.06
C ALA A 127 18.01 4.02 -6.46
N SER A 128 17.14 3.07 -6.09
CA SER A 128 17.29 1.65 -6.43
C SER A 128 16.94 1.34 -7.89
N TRP A 129 15.97 2.04 -8.48
CA TRP A 129 15.37 1.70 -9.76
C TRP A 129 15.58 2.75 -10.87
N LYS A 130 16.37 3.80 -10.64
CA LYS A 130 16.57 4.92 -11.57
C LYS A 130 16.96 4.49 -12.99
N ASP A 131 17.74 3.42 -13.13
CA ASP A 131 18.20 2.92 -14.44
C ASP A 131 17.06 2.34 -15.31
N TYR A 132 15.90 2.10 -14.70
CA TYR A 132 14.69 1.61 -15.35
C TYR A 132 13.60 2.68 -15.50
N CYS A 133 13.73 3.84 -14.84
CA CYS A 133 12.73 4.90 -14.87
C CYS A 133 12.90 5.78 -16.11
N ALA A 134 11.85 5.94 -16.91
CA ALA A 134 11.80 6.90 -18.01
C ALA A 134 11.58 8.31 -17.47
N ASP A 135 12.09 9.33 -18.17
CA ASP A 135 11.77 10.71 -17.88
C ASP A 135 10.35 11.06 -18.35
N LEU A 136 9.51 11.45 -17.41
CA LEU A 136 8.09 11.77 -17.58
C LEU A 136 7.82 13.28 -17.61
N SER A 137 8.84 14.13 -17.62
CA SER A 137 8.72 15.61 -17.54
C SER A 137 7.87 16.19 -18.68
N GLY A 138 7.86 15.53 -19.85
CA GLY A 138 7.05 15.89 -21.01
C GLY A 138 5.71 15.15 -21.10
N SER A 139 5.33 14.31 -20.14
CA SER A 139 4.11 13.53 -20.20
C SER A 139 2.87 14.36 -19.87
N GLU A 140 1.74 14.03 -20.51
CA GLU A 140 0.45 14.70 -20.28
C GLU A 140 0.01 14.54 -18.83
N ILE A 141 0.15 13.32 -18.25
CA ILE A 141 -0.24 13.05 -16.87
C ILE A 141 0.56 13.89 -15.86
N TYR A 142 1.85 14.11 -16.09
CA TYR A 142 2.62 15.04 -15.27
C TYR A 142 2.11 16.47 -15.43
N GLY A 143 1.69 16.84 -16.66
CA GLY A 143 1.08 18.16 -16.93
C GLY A 143 -0.09 18.46 -15.99
N HIS A 144 -0.91 17.45 -15.68
CA HIS A 144 -2.10 17.55 -14.84
C HIS A 144 -1.86 17.46 -13.33
N LEU A 145 -0.64 17.13 -12.87
CA LEU A 145 -0.36 17.06 -11.44
C LEU A 145 -0.52 18.45 -10.80
N THR A 146 -1.40 18.57 -9.77
CA THR A 146 -1.74 19.85 -9.13
C THR A 146 -0.57 20.48 -8.39
N ASP A 147 0.22 19.66 -7.70
CA ASP A 147 1.44 20.07 -7.01
C ASP A 147 2.62 19.28 -7.58
N LYS A 148 3.45 19.94 -8.39
CA LYS A 148 4.62 19.34 -9.02
C LYS A 148 5.68 18.84 -8.01
N SER A 149 5.68 19.37 -6.79
CA SER A 149 6.60 18.93 -5.72
C SER A 149 6.31 17.54 -5.20
N LEU A 150 5.13 17.00 -5.51
CA LEU A 150 4.77 15.61 -5.18
C LEU A 150 5.47 14.57 -6.08
N ALA A 151 5.97 14.96 -7.25
CA ALA A 151 6.66 14.04 -8.16
C ALA A 151 8.06 13.70 -7.66
N ILE A 152 8.56 12.52 -8.04
CA ILE A 152 9.97 12.17 -7.87
C ILE A 152 10.76 12.81 -8.99
N THR A 153 11.71 13.68 -8.63
CA THR A 153 12.54 14.44 -9.58
C THR A 153 14.02 14.18 -9.34
N ASP A 154 14.81 14.26 -10.43
CA ASP A 154 16.26 14.29 -10.38
C ASP A 154 16.75 15.29 -11.43
N GLY A 155 17.41 16.34 -11.00
CA GLY A 155 17.71 17.50 -11.84
C GLY A 155 16.44 18.12 -12.41
N THR A 156 16.32 18.13 -13.75
CA THR A 156 15.12 18.62 -14.46
C THR A 156 14.17 17.50 -14.87
N GLY A 157 14.56 16.25 -14.68
CA GLY A 157 13.74 15.08 -15.05
C GLY A 157 12.71 14.73 -13.99
N VAL A 158 11.65 14.04 -14.42
CA VAL A 158 10.55 13.51 -13.59
C VAL A 158 10.49 12.01 -13.78
N TYR A 159 10.64 11.25 -12.70
CA TYR A 159 10.83 9.80 -12.77
C TYR A 159 9.77 9.00 -12.00
N GLY A 160 8.90 9.68 -11.27
CA GLY A 160 7.78 9.05 -10.58
C GLY A 160 6.62 10.03 -10.40
N ILE A 161 5.41 9.58 -10.75
CA ILE A 161 4.17 10.36 -10.63
C ILE A 161 3.29 9.73 -9.55
N PRO A 162 2.87 10.49 -8.51
CA PRO A 162 1.99 9.97 -7.47
C PRO A 162 0.63 9.60 -8.06
N PHE A 163 0.02 8.53 -7.58
CA PHE A 163 -1.27 8.07 -8.06
C PHE A 163 -2.44 8.51 -7.18
N ALA A 164 -2.20 8.78 -5.89
CA ALA A 164 -3.21 9.16 -4.91
C ALA A 164 -2.62 9.98 -3.77
N ILE A 165 -3.48 10.76 -3.11
CA ILE A 165 -3.25 11.28 -1.76
C ILE A 165 -3.99 10.37 -0.80
N GLU A 166 -3.29 9.89 0.21
CA GLU A 166 -3.83 8.98 1.21
C GLU A 166 -3.60 9.53 2.64
N GLY A 167 -4.39 9.07 3.58
CA GLY A 167 -4.25 9.44 4.97
C GLY A 167 -4.52 8.29 5.91
N TYR A 168 -3.82 8.27 7.04
CA TYR A 168 -4.04 7.30 8.10
C TYR A 168 -4.10 7.97 9.48
N GLY A 169 -4.72 7.23 10.38
CA GLY A 169 -4.92 7.62 11.76
C GLY A 169 -5.46 6.45 12.56
N ILE A 170 -6.21 6.75 13.60
CA ILE A 170 -7.01 5.76 14.30
C ILE A 170 -8.43 5.84 13.74
N ILE A 171 -8.87 4.77 13.09
CA ILE A 171 -10.26 4.60 12.66
C ILE A 171 -11.06 4.20 13.91
N TYR A 172 -12.21 4.86 14.16
CA TYR A 172 -13.06 4.51 15.27
C TYR A 172 -14.52 4.29 14.86
N ASN A 173 -15.21 3.43 15.62
CA ASN A 173 -16.64 3.18 15.50
C ASN A 173 -17.41 4.19 16.36
N ASN A 174 -18.00 5.19 15.74
CA ASN A 174 -18.71 6.28 16.42
C ASN A 174 -19.91 5.80 17.25
N ALA A 175 -20.58 4.71 16.84
CA ALA A 175 -21.67 4.15 17.63
C ALA A 175 -21.17 3.59 18.98
N ILE A 176 -20.01 2.90 18.98
CA ILE A 176 -19.37 2.41 20.22
C ILE A 176 -18.88 3.57 21.07
N MET A 177 -18.27 4.59 20.46
CA MET A 177 -17.84 5.80 21.18
C MET A 177 -19.01 6.52 21.82
N THR A 178 -20.12 6.71 21.11
CA THR A 178 -21.35 7.31 21.64
C THR A 178 -21.90 6.50 22.83
N LYS A 179 -21.88 5.17 22.72
CA LYS A 179 -22.27 4.29 23.84
C LYS A 179 -21.35 4.46 25.05
N TYR A 180 -20.04 4.59 24.81
CA TYR A 180 -19.06 4.84 25.88
C TYR A 180 -19.31 6.18 26.59
N PHE A 181 -19.56 7.26 25.85
CA PHE A 181 -19.83 8.58 26.42
C PHE A 181 -21.07 8.61 27.31
N ALA A 182 -22.00 7.67 27.09
CA ALA A 182 -23.21 7.51 27.92
C ALA A 182 -23.02 6.60 29.14
N THR A 183 -21.83 5.99 29.34
CA THR A 183 -21.57 5.18 30.54
C THR A 183 -21.41 5.99 31.80
N THR A 184 -21.38 5.33 32.94
CA THR A 184 -21.15 6.04 34.22
C THR A 184 -19.71 6.57 34.30
N ALA A 185 -19.57 7.88 34.56
CA ALA A 185 -18.29 8.57 34.76
C ALA A 185 -17.23 8.27 33.64
N PRO A 186 -17.55 8.53 32.37
CA PRO A 186 -16.60 8.35 31.29
C PRO A 186 -15.46 9.39 31.42
N LYS A 187 -14.27 9.06 30.84
CA LYS A 187 -13.11 9.97 30.88
C LYS A 187 -13.19 11.10 29.84
N ALA A 188 -14.11 10.98 28.89
CA ALA A 188 -14.52 12.03 27.96
C ALA A 188 -16.02 11.86 27.67
N THR A 189 -16.68 12.92 27.21
CA THR A 189 -18.12 12.93 26.86
C THR A 189 -18.36 13.24 25.38
N SER A 190 -17.29 13.52 24.62
CA SER A 190 -17.32 13.72 23.17
C SER A 190 -15.96 13.42 22.56
N MET A 191 -15.94 13.18 21.25
CA MET A 191 -14.68 12.96 20.50
C MET A 191 -13.76 14.19 20.53
N ASP A 192 -14.30 15.41 20.55
CA ASP A 192 -13.49 16.64 20.58
C ASP A 192 -12.63 16.80 21.85
N GLN A 193 -13.00 16.11 22.92
CA GLN A 193 -12.19 16.08 24.15
C GLN A 193 -10.98 15.14 24.04
N ILE A 194 -10.96 14.25 23.04
CA ILE A 194 -9.87 13.30 22.81
C ILE A 194 -8.92 13.93 21.77
N ASN A 195 -8.11 14.88 22.21
CA ASN A 195 -7.23 15.66 21.35
C ASN A 195 -5.74 15.60 21.75
N ASN A 196 -5.39 14.69 22.66
CA ASN A 196 -4.04 14.43 23.11
C ASN A 196 -3.89 13.01 23.67
N PHE A 197 -2.66 12.53 23.82
CA PHE A 197 -2.37 11.18 24.31
C PHE A 197 -2.89 10.91 25.72
N ALA A 198 -2.79 11.89 26.62
CA ALA A 198 -3.23 11.68 28.01
C ALA A 198 -4.74 11.40 28.09
N THR A 199 -5.55 12.14 27.33
CA THR A 199 -7.00 11.92 27.25
C THR A 199 -7.31 10.62 26.49
N LEU A 200 -6.62 10.35 25.36
CA LEU A 200 -6.77 9.11 24.63
C LEU A 200 -6.50 7.90 25.52
N LYS A 201 -5.37 7.91 26.25
CA LYS A 201 -5.00 6.83 27.17
C LYS A 201 -6.07 6.62 28.25
N ALA A 202 -6.51 7.70 28.89
CA ALA A 202 -7.54 7.61 29.93
C ALA A 202 -8.85 7.03 29.40
N VAL A 203 -9.28 7.43 28.19
CA VAL A 203 -10.48 6.91 27.52
C VAL A 203 -10.31 5.42 27.17
N VAL A 204 -9.20 5.04 26.57
CA VAL A 204 -8.93 3.65 26.15
C VAL A 204 -8.89 2.72 27.35
N GLU A 205 -8.19 3.08 28.44
CA GLU A 205 -8.11 2.25 29.64
C GLU A 205 -9.47 2.11 30.33
N ASP A 206 -10.27 3.18 30.38
CA ASP A 206 -11.62 3.15 30.93
C ASP A 206 -12.58 2.32 30.06
N MET A 207 -12.52 2.46 28.72
CA MET A 207 -13.27 1.62 27.79
C MET A 207 -12.92 0.14 27.94
N GLN A 208 -11.62 -0.19 28.09
CA GLN A 208 -11.18 -1.57 28.30
C GLN A 208 -11.73 -2.16 29.59
N SER A 209 -11.78 -1.37 30.66
CA SER A 209 -12.39 -1.79 31.93
C SER A 209 -13.91 -2.03 31.79
N LYS A 210 -14.57 -1.34 30.86
CA LYS A 210 -16.00 -1.43 30.55
C LYS A 210 -16.29 -2.28 29.30
N ALA A 211 -15.33 -3.06 28.80
CA ALA A 211 -15.45 -3.81 27.54
C ALA A 211 -16.72 -4.67 27.46
N LYS A 212 -17.06 -5.35 28.56
CA LYS A 212 -18.29 -6.17 28.67
C LYS A 212 -19.57 -5.32 28.54
N GLU A 213 -19.62 -4.15 29.16
CA GLU A 213 -20.75 -3.20 29.09
C GLU A 213 -20.89 -2.65 27.67
N LEU A 214 -19.76 -2.34 27.02
CA LEU A 214 -19.71 -1.84 25.66
C LEU A 214 -20.03 -2.93 24.62
N GLY A 215 -19.83 -4.20 24.96
CA GLY A 215 -20.02 -5.34 24.06
C GLY A 215 -18.82 -5.58 23.14
N ILE A 216 -17.65 -5.10 23.52
CA ILE A 216 -16.38 -5.28 22.79
C ILE A 216 -15.48 -6.33 23.47
N LYS A 217 -14.51 -6.86 22.74
CA LYS A 217 -13.47 -7.76 23.27
C LYS A 217 -12.19 -7.01 23.64
N GLY A 218 -11.86 -5.97 22.89
CA GLY A 218 -10.76 -5.07 23.12
C GLY A 218 -11.10 -3.68 22.57
N VAL A 219 -10.44 -2.63 23.04
CA VAL A 219 -10.66 -1.29 22.50
C VAL A 219 -10.08 -1.20 21.09
N PHE A 220 -8.89 -1.75 20.86
CA PHE A 220 -8.27 -1.82 19.55
C PHE A 220 -8.44 -3.19 18.89
N SER A 221 -8.59 -3.19 17.57
CA SER A 221 -8.39 -4.39 16.77
C SER A 221 -6.94 -4.86 16.86
N SER A 222 -6.75 -6.13 16.60
CA SER A 222 -5.44 -6.80 16.64
C SER A 222 -4.60 -6.45 15.40
N THR A 223 -4.03 -5.25 15.36
CA THR A 223 -3.17 -4.84 14.23
C THR A 223 -1.97 -5.77 14.13
N SER A 224 -1.79 -6.37 12.94
CA SER A 224 -0.79 -7.42 12.70
C SER A 224 0.64 -6.97 12.98
N LEU A 225 1.43 -7.86 13.60
CA LEU A 225 2.89 -7.82 13.67
C LEU A 225 3.52 -8.98 12.88
N ALA A 226 2.75 -9.65 12.02
CA ALA A 226 3.28 -10.64 11.10
C ALA A 226 4.19 -9.98 10.06
N SER A 227 5.28 -10.66 9.71
CA SER A 227 6.20 -10.18 8.66
C SER A 227 5.46 -9.89 7.36
N GLY A 228 5.70 -8.71 6.77
CA GLY A 228 5.02 -8.23 5.58
C GLY A 228 3.66 -7.56 5.80
N GLU A 229 3.10 -7.66 7.02
CA GLU A 229 1.86 -6.99 7.42
C GLU A 229 2.06 -5.95 8.55
N ASP A 230 3.26 -5.89 9.10
CA ASP A 230 3.68 -5.05 10.23
C ASP A 230 4.02 -3.59 9.84
N TRP A 231 3.86 -3.23 8.55
CA TRP A 231 4.14 -1.89 8.04
C TRP A 231 3.33 -0.77 8.71
N ARG A 232 2.17 -1.09 9.31
CA ARG A 232 1.40 -0.14 10.14
C ARG A 232 2.17 0.34 11.36
N TRP A 233 3.10 -0.47 11.84
CA TRP A 233 3.95 -0.20 12.99
C TRP A 233 5.30 0.39 12.59
N GLN A 234 6.05 -0.38 11.79
CA GLN A 234 7.44 -0.09 11.46
C GLN A 234 7.61 1.08 10.46
N THR A 235 6.55 1.47 9.74
CA THR A 235 6.53 2.67 8.91
C THR A 235 5.53 3.71 9.42
N HIS A 236 4.25 3.38 9.45
CA HIS A 236 3.20 4.37 9.70
C HIS A 236 3.25 4.93 11.12
N LEU A 237 3.33 4.08 12.14
CA LEU A 237 3.42 4.58 13.50
C LEU A 237 4.79 5.23 13.76
N LEU A 238 5.89 4.62 13.29
CA LEU A 238 7.24 5.17 13.43
C LEU A 238 7.40 6.53 12.75
N ASN A 239 6.62 6.80 11.70
CA ASN A 239 6.62 8.11 11.04
C ASN A 239 6.30 9.26 12.01
N VAL A 240 5.39 9.06 12.96
CA VAL A 240 4.92 10.14 13.86
C VAL A 240 6.05 10.70 14.73
N PRO A 241 6.78 9.90 15.54
CA PRO A 241 7.88 10.42 16.34
C PRO A 241 9.03 10.98 15.49
N LEU A 242 9.30 10.39 14.31
CA LEU A 242 10.35 10.89 13.40
C LEU A 242 9.94 12.18 12.71
N TYR A 243 8.66 12.37 12.34
CA TYR A 243 8.16 13.65 11.83
C TYR A 243 8.46 14.79 12.81
N TYR A 244 8.17 14.60 14.10
CA TYR A 244 8.45 15.60 15.11
C TYR A 244 9.96 15.80 15.30
N GLU A 245 10.75 14.74 15.32
CA GLU A 245 12.21 14.86 15.39
C GLU A 245 12.78 15.68 14.23
N PHE A 246 12.36 15.41 13.01
CA PHE A 246 12.82 16.14 11.82
C PHE A 246 12.36 17.59 11.84
N LYS A 247 11.12 17.86 12.19
CA LYS A 247 10.55 19.20 12.30
C LYS A 247 11.28 20.03 13.37
N ASP A 248 11.44 19.50 14.57
CA ASP A 248 12.03 20.21 15.71
C ASP A 248 13.54 20.50 15.49
N ASN A 249 14.23 19.58 14.84
CA ASN A 249 15.65 19.75 14.50
C ASN A 249 15.86 20.45 13.15
N LYS A 250 14.78 20.83 12.43
CA LYS A 250 14.80 21.49 11.10
C LYS A 250 15.65 20.70 10.10
N ILE A 251 15.48 19.38 10.07
CA ILE A 251 16.23 18.51 9.18
C ILE A 251 15.75 18.75 7.73
N ASP A 252 16.72 18.96 6.84
CA ASP A 252 16.47 18.98 5.40
C ASP A 252 16.27 17.54 4.90
N LEU A 253 15.02 17.18 4.61
CA LEU A 253 14.65 15.83 4.18
C LEU A 253 15.11 15.52 2.74
N GLY A 254 15.41 16.54 1.94
CA GLY A 254 16.00 16.40 0.61
C GLY A 254 17.52 16.18 0.63
N SER A 255 18.15 16.38 1.78
CA SER A 255 19.61 16.21 1.94
C SER A 255 19.95 14.80 2.42
N ALA A 256 20.83 14.11 1.68
CA ALA A 256 21.36 12.81 2.09
C ALA A 256 22.09 12.91 3.44
N ASP A 257 22.87 13.97 3.66
CA ASP A 257 23.56 14.21 4.93
C ASP A 257 22.58 14.52 6.07
N GLY A 258 21.52 15.30 5.79
CA GLY A 258 20.50 15.63 6.78
C GLY A 258 19.75 14.40 7.31
N THR A 259 19.54 13.41 6.47
CA THR A 259 18.80 12.19 6.82
C THR A 259 19.68 10.98 7.10
N LYS A 260 21.01 11.15 7.14
CA LYS A 260 21.98 10.07 7.34
C LYS A 260 21.83 9.34 8.69
N THR A 261 21.45 10.06 9.73
CA THR A 261 21.27 9.52 11.07
C THR A 261 20.03 10.10 11.73
N ILE A 262 19.46 9.37 12.67
CA ILE A 262 18.39 9.83 13.57
C ILE A 262 18.84 9.65 15.02
N LYS A 263 18.22 10.38 15.94
CA LYS A 263 18.43 10.21 17.38
C LYS A 263 17.35 9.36 18.03
N PHE A 264 16.20 9.26 17.34
CA PHE A 264 14.98 8.68 17.87
C PHE A 264 14.59 9.30 19.22
N GLN A 265 14.72 10.64 19.30
CA GLN A 265 14.53 11.42 20.53
C GLN A 265 13.14 11.27 21.14
N ASN A 266 12.14 10.92 20.31
CA ASN A 266 10.74 10.72 20.71
C ASN A 266 10.40 9.22 20.90
N SER A 267 11.38 8.38 21.17
CA SER A 267 11.20 6.93 21.30
C SER A 267 10.22 6.56 22.43
N ALA A 268 10.24 7.29 23.56
CA ALA A 268 9.28 7.10 24.63
C ALA A 268 7.83 7.42 24.24
N ASN A 269 7.63 8.39 23.35
CA ASN A 269 6.31 8.72 22.81
C ASN A 269 5.77 7.60 21.89
N PHE A 270 6.66 7.00 21.09
CA PHE A 270 6.32 5.82 20.32
C PHE A 270 5.95 4.64 21.22
N GLN A 271 6.75 4.36 22.26
CA GLN A 271 6.45 3.31 23.23
C GLN A 271 5.08 3.52 23.88
N ASN A 272 4.78 4.74 24.30
CA ASN A 272 3.53 5.04 24.98
C ASN A 272 2.31 4.62 24.16
N ILE A 273 2.24 5.02 22.91
CA ILE A 273 1.10 4.67 22.04
C ILE A 273 1.14 3.20 21.63
N PHE A 274 2.32 2.63 21.40
CA PHE A 274 2.48 1.22 21.06
C PHE A 274 2.00 0.32 22.20
N ASP A 275 2.42 0.60 23.45
CA ASP A 275 1.95 -0.12 24.63
C ASP A 275 0.44 0.05 24.86
N LEU A 276 -0.11 1.22 24.55
CA LEU A 276 -1.55 1.44 24.63
C LEU A 276 -2.31 0.53 23.67
N TYR A 277 -1.85 0.38 22.45
CA TYR A 277 -2.40 -0.58 21.48
C TYR A 277 -2.24 -2.01 21.99
N LEU A 278 -1.03 -2.42 22.35
CA LEU A 278 -0.72 -3.79 22.78
C LEU A 278 -1.59 -4.26 23.94
N ASN A 279 -1.73 -3.40 24.97
CA ASN A 279 -2.42 -3.75 26.22
C ASN A 279 -3.96 -3.71 26.12
N ASN A 280 -4.53 -3.10 25.05
CA ASN A 280 -5.96 -2.92 24.89
C ASN A 280 -6.50 -3.50 23.57
N SER A 281 -5.76 -4.39 22.92
CA SER A 281 -6.16 -5.10 21.70
C SER A 281 -7.02 -6.33 22.02
N VAL A 282 -7.81 -6.77 21.02
CA VAL A 282 -8.60 -8.00 21.08
C VAL A 282 -7.71 -9.23 21.33
N THR A 283 -6.59 -9.30 20.61
CA THR A 283 -5.60 -10.38 20.74
C THR A 283 -4.45 -9.96 21.68
N LYS A 284 -3.95 -10.90 22.45
CA LYS A 284 -2.80 -10.67 23.35
C LYS A 284 -1.55 -10.29 22.56
N PRO A 285 -0.68 -9.40 23.10
CA PRO A 285 0.50 -8.90 22.42
C PRO A 285 1.38 -10.00 21.81
N ALA A 286 1.67 -11.05 22.56
CA ALA A 286 2.52 -12.15 22.14
C ALA A 286 2.01 -12.94 20.91
N LEU A 287 0.73 -12.80 20.56
CA LEU A 287 0.08 -13.50 19.45
C LEU A 287 -0.11 -12.62 18.21
N LEU A 288 0.22 -11.33 18.26
CA LEU A 288 0.00 -10.41 17.13
C LEU A 288 0.80 -10.76 15.87
N GLY A 289 1.88 -11.53 15.99
CA GLY A 289 2.60 -12.09 14.84
C GLY A 289 1.87 -13.23 14.12
N THR A 290 0.71 -13.70 14.64
CA THR A 290 -0.11 -14.74 14.00
C THR A 290 -1.45 -14.21 13.46
N VAL A 291 -1.70 -12.91 13.62
CA VAL A 291 -2.92 -12.23 13.17
C VAL A 291 -2.63 -11.56 11.83
N SER A 292 -3.58 -11.64 10.91
CA SER A 292 -3.52 -10.91 9.63
C SER A 292 -4.21 -9.55 9.70
N VAL A 293 -3.97 -8.71 8.70
CA VAL A 293 -4.72 -7.47 8.54
C VAL A 293 -6.22 -7.73 8.33
N ASN A 294 -6.57 -8.81 7.63
CA ASN A 294 -7.96 -9.18 7.42
C ASN A 294 -8.66 -9.54 8.74
N ASP A 295 -7.95 -10.20 9.67
CA ASP A 295 -8.48 -10.47 11.00
C ASP A 295 -8.77 -9.16 11.76
N SER A 296 -7.85 -8.19 11.72
CA SER A 296 -8.05 -6.92 12.41
C SER A 296 -9.20 -6.09 11.80
N MET A 297 -9.36 -6.12 10.46
CA MET A 297 -10.50 -5.48 9.80
C MET A 297 -11.82 -6.17 10.14
N ALA A 298 -11.82 -7.51 10.23
CA ALA A 298 -13.00 -8.27 10.64
C ALA A 298 -13.38 -8.00 12.11
N GLU A 299 -12.43 -7.90 13.03
CA GLU A 299 -12.71 -7.54 14.43
C GLU A 299 -13.40 -6.18 14.54
N PHE A 300 -12.96 -5.18 13.77
CA PHE A 300 -13.59 -3.86 13.73
C PHE A 300 -14.98 -3.93 13.10
N ALA A 301 -15.12 -4.52 11.93
CA ALA A 301 -16.38 -4.62 11.19
C ALA A 301 -17.46 -5.38 11.96
N LEU A 302 -17.07 -6.41 12.74
CA LEU A 302 -18.00 -7.18 13.59
C LEU A 302 -18.28 -6.52 14.94
N GLY A 303 -17.78 -5.31 15.18
CA GLY A 303 -17.98 -4.57 16.43
C GLY A 303 -17.28 -5.20 17.64
N GLN A 304 -16.26 -6.04 17.42
CA GLN A 304 -15.49 -6.66 18.49
C GLN A 304 -14.45 -5.69 19.10
N SER A 305 -14.12 -4.64 18.38
CA SER A 305 -13.28 -3.54 18.82
C SER A 305 -13.91 -2.20 18.47
N ALA A 306 -13.48 -1.14 19.17
CA ALA A 306 -13.95 0.23 18.95
C ALA A 306 -13.05 1.00 17.98
N MET A 307 -11.78 0.62 17.86
CA MET A 307 -10.74 1.37 17.17
C MET A 307 -9.79 0.45 16.42
N VAL A 308 -9.19 0.97 15.33
CA VAL A 308 -8.08 0.32 14.63
C VAL A 308 -7.18 1.36 13.98
N GLN A 309 -5.86 1.20 14.03
CA GLN A 309 -4.94 2.04 13.27
C GLN A 309 -4.86 1.54 11.82
N ASN A 310 -5.35 2.34 10.89
CA ASN A 310 -5.23 2.08 9.44
C ASN A 310 -5.46 3.37 8.64
N GLY A 311 -5.47 3.30 7.31
CA GLY A 311 -5.70 4.42 6.41
C GLY A 311 -7.06 4.39 5.71
N ASN A 312 -7.31 5.40 4.87
CA ASN A 312 -8.56 5.50 4.10
C ASN A 312 -8.79 4.31 3.15
N TRP A 313 -7.73 3.65 2.70
CA TRP A 313 -7.81 2.40 1.91
C TRP A 313 -8.49 1.23 2.64
N ALA A 314 -8.60 1.27 3.97
CA ALA A 314 -9.17 0.19 4.77
C ALA A 314 -10.69 0.06 4.64
N TYR A 315 -11.40 1.09 4.14
CA TYR A 315 -12.86 1.05 4.09
C TYR A 315 -13.40 -0.12 3.27
N GLY A 316 -12.80 -0.41 2.12
CA GLY A 316 -13.18 -1.57 1.31
C GLY A 316 -13.05 -2.89 2.07
N GLN A 317 -11.96 -3.06 2.82
CA GLN A 317 -11.74 -4.25 3.64
C GLN A 317 -12.73 -4.36 4.79
N ILE A 318 -13.13 -3.24 5.41
CA ILE A 318 -14.13 -3.21 6.49
C ILE A 318 -15.54 -3.50 5.94
N SER A 319 -15.94 -2.80 4.89
CA SER A 319 -17.32 -2.82 4.37
C SER A 319 -17.71 -4.17 3.77
N THR A 320 -16.75 -4.92 3.26
CA THR A 320 -16.98 -6.23 2.60
C THR A 320 -16.96 -7.41 3.55
N VAL A 321 -16.67 -7.22 4.84
CA VAL A 321 -16.70 -8.30 5.84
C VAL A 321 -18.11 -8.89 5.96
N ALA A 322 -18.22 -10.20 5.81
CA ALA A 322 -19.48 -10.90 6.00
C ALA A 322 -19.99 -10.73 7.45
N GLY A 323 -21.20 -10.22 7.61
CA GLY A 323 -21.79 -9.93 8.91
C GLY A 323 -21.35 -8.60 9.52
N ASN A 324 -20.76 -7.69 8.74
CA ASN A 324 -20.41 -6.34 9.17
C ASN A 324 -21.59 -5.66 9.89
N THR A 325 -21.32 -5.12 11.06
CA THR A 325 -22.31 -4.43 11.93
C THR A 325 -22.07 -2.92 11.98
N VAL A 326 -20.93 -2.45 11.46
CA VAL A 326 -20.57 -1.03 11.49
C VAL A 326 -21.20 -0.32 10.30
N LYS A 327 -21.95 0.75 10.58
CA LYS A 327 -22.56 1.54 9.51
C LYS A 327 -21.55 2.52 8.91
N PRO A 328 -21.68 2.88 7.62
CA PRO A 328 -20.79 3.85 6.98
C PRO A 328 -20.64 5.17 7.74
N GLU A 329 -21.75 5.71 8.26
CA GLU A 329 -21.77 6.96 9.01
C GLU A 329 -21.03 6.90 10.35
N ASP A 330 -20.81 5.70 10.90
CA ASP A 330 -20.11 5.47 12.16
C ASP A 330 -18.61 5.19 11.98
N VAL A 331 -18.10 5.07 10.74
CA VAL A 331 -16.68 4.90 10.45
C VAL A 331 -16.02 6.26 10.32
N LYS A 332 -15.15 6.62 11.29
CA LYS A 332 -14.52 7.94 11.39
C LYS A 332 -13.04 7.83 11.74
N PHE A 333 -12.29 8.90 11.49
CA PHE A 333 -10.89 9.05 11.89
C PHE A 333 -10.70 9.92 13.11
N MET A 334 -9.64 9.64 13.86
CA MET A 334 -8.94 10.60 14.71
C MET A 334 -7.43 10.50 14.53
N PRO A 335 -6.66 11.58 14.84
CA PRO A 335 -5.20 11.54 14.78
C PRO A 335 -4.59 10.54 15.75
N ILE A 336 -3.33 10.14 15.47
CA ILE A 336 -2.53 9.29 16.36
C ILE A 336 -1.81 10.19 17.35
N TYR A 337 -2.35 10.36 18.54
CA TYR A 337 -1.73 11.14 19.61
C TYR A 337 -0.70 10.30 20.35
N THR A 338 0.48 10.87 20.59
CA THR A 338 1.64 10.16 21.17
C THR A 338 2.25 10.85 22.37
N GLY A 339 1.68 11.98 22.79
CA GLY A 339 2.19 12.80 23.90
C GLY A 339 3.22 13.85 23.46
N MET A 340 3.17 14.25 22.18
CA MET A 340 4.01 15.33 21.67
C MET A 340 3.48 16.69 22.10
N THR A 341 4.38 17.63 22.35
CA THR A 341 3.99 19.00 22.66
C THR A 341 3.23 19.63 21.49
N GLY A 342 2.04 20.14 21.74
CA GLY A 342 1.20 20.81 20.74
C GLY A 342 0.41 19.84 19.85
N GLU A 343 0.31 18.57 20.22
CA GLU A 343 -0.45 17.57 19.46
C GLU A 343 -1.97 17.85 19.42
N GLU A 344 -2.47 18.78 20.23
CA GLU A 344 -3.87 19.20 20.18
C GLU A 344 -4.28 19.85 18.85
N SER A 345 -3.28 20.35 18.10
CA SER A 345 -3.45 20.86 16.74
C SER A 345 -2.95 19.91 15.65
N GLN A 346 -2.62 18.67 16.02
CA GLN A 346 -2.22 17.63 15.06
C GLN A 346 -3.43 17.05 14.33
N GLY A 347 -3.30 16.90 13.02
CA GLY A 347 -4.23 16.20 12.15
C GLY A 347 -3.83 14.76 11.87
N LEU A 348 -4.46 14.18 10.86
CA LEU A 348 -4.11 12.86 10.33
C LEU A 348 -2.72 12.89 9.69
N CYS A 349 -2.12 11.72 9.55
CA CYS A 349 -0.94 11.54 8.72
C CYS A 349 -1.37 11.51 7.25
N ILE A 350 -0.98 12.51 6.45
CA ILE A 350 -1.41 12.65 5.06
C ILE A 350 -0.18 12.76 4.15
N GLY A 351 -0.21 12.07 3.01
CA GLY A 351 0.87 12.11 2.04
C GLY A 351 0.60 11.23 0.82
N THR A 352 1.67 10.89 0.13
CA THR A 352 1.67 9.94 -0.99
C THR A 352 2.89 9.04 -0.89
N GLU A 353 2.75 7.84 -1.40
CA GLU A 353 3.83 6.86 -1.60
C GLU A 353 3.56 6.04 -2.84
N ASN A 354 4.59 5.32 -3.33
CA ASN A 354 4.47 4.46 -4.50
C ASN A 354 4.02 5.23 -5.75
N TYR A 355 5.02 5.60 -6.52
CA TYR A 355 4.89 6.45 -7.68
C TYR A 355 4.90 5.60 -8.95
N PHE A 356 4.03 5.88 -9.90
CA PHE A 356 4.09 5.27 -11.22
C PHE A 356 5.39 5.64 -11.93
N CYS A 357 6.08 4.62 -12.42
CA CYS A 357 7.22 4.72 -13.30
C CYS A 357 6.95 3.98 -14.60
N ILE A 358 7.47 4.50 -15.71
CA ILE A 358 7.48 3.80 -16.99
C ILE A 358 8.86 3.17 -17.17
N ASN A 359 8.88 1.89 -17.55
CA ASN A 359 10.12 1.16 -17.79
C ASN A 359 10.79 1.64 -19.08
N ASN A 360 11.93 2.33 -18.96
CA ASN A 360 12.69 2.85 -20.08
C ASN A 360 13.38 1.76 -20.95
N LYS A 361 13.37 0.50 -20.48
CA LYS A 361 13.88 -0.67 -21.24
C LYS A 361 12.78 -1.33 -22.07
N ALA A 362 11.50 -1.01 -21.83
CA ALA A 362 10.39 -1.50 -22.63
C ALA A 362 10.44 -0.92 -24.06
N PRO A 363 9.89 -1.62 -25.08
CA PRO A 363 9.74 -1.06 -26.42
C PRO A 363 9.02 0.31 -26.41
N ALA A 364 9.39 1.19 -27.32
CA ALA A 364 8.83 2.56 -27.36
C ALA A 364 7.30 2.57 -27.51
N GLU A 365 6.75 1.63 -28.28
CA GLU A 365 5.31 1.44 -28.43
C GLU A 365 4.63 1.03 -27.11
N ASP A 366 5.29 0.20 -26.30
CA ASP A 366 4.77 -0.24 -24.99
C ASP A 366 4.88 0.89 -23.94
N GLN A 367 5.98 1.67 -23.97
CA GLN A 367 6.10 2.89 -23.13
C GLN A 367 4.99 3.88 -23.44
N LYS A 368 4.73 4.12 -24.74
CA LYS A 368 3.64 5.01 -25.18
C LYS A 368 2.27 4.47 -24.75
N ALA A 369 2.00 3.20 -24.97
CA ALA A 369 0.74 2.57 -24.57
C ALA A 369 0.52 2.66 -23.05
N SER A 370 1.60 2.55 -22.28
CA SER A 370 1.56 2.70 -20.81
C SER A 370 1.24 4.12 -20.36
N LEU A 371 1.83 5.13 -21.02
CA LEU A 371 1.48 6.53 -20.77
C LEU A 371 0.04 6.85 -21.20
N ASP A 372 -0.39 6.36 -22.35
CA ASP A 372 -1.77 6.52 -22.84
C ASP A 372 -2.78 5.90 -21.84
N PHE A 373 -2.45 4.72 -21.27
CA PHE A 373 -3.27 4.06 -20.23
C PHE A 373 -3.37 4.92 -18.95
N LEU A 374 -2.24 5.41 -18.43
CA LEU A 374 -2.24 6.27 -17.26
C LEU A 374 -2.97 7.59 -17.52
N THR A 375 -2.76 8.19 -18.68
CA THR A 375 -3.47 9.41 -19.09
C THR A 375 -4.98 9.16 -19.17
N TRP A 376 -5.41 8.10 -19.84
CA TRP A 376 -6.83 7.72 -19.87
C TRP A 376 -7.41 7.53 -18.47
N LEU A 377 -6.67 6.84 -17.59
CA LEU A 377 -7.14 6.52 -16.23
C LEU A 377 -7.44 7.80 -15.43
N TYR A 378 -6.63 8.85 -15.60
CA TYR A 378 -6.75 10.07 -14.79
C TYR A 378 -7.35 11.28 -15.53
N THR A 379 -7.70 11.16 -16.83
CA THR A 379 -8.25 12.28 -17.59
C THR A 379 -9.59 11.97 -18.25
N SER A 380 -9.84 10.72 -18.65
CA SER A 380 -11.12 10.35 -19.28
C SER A 380 -12.26 10.27 -18.24
N ALA A 381 -13.50 10.40 -18.70
CA ALA A 381 -14.68 10.28 -17.82
C ALA A 381 -14.76 8.88 -17.20
N GLU A 382 -14.50 7.83 -17.98
CA GLU A 382 -14.53 6.44 -17.54
C GLU A 382 -13.39 6.10 -16.58
N GLY A 383 -12.18 6.54 -16.91
CA GLY A 383 -11.00 6.34 -16.04
C GLY A 383 -11.16 7.04 -14.70
N LYS A 384 -11.56 8.33 -14.70
CA LYS A 384 -11.79 9.09 -13.46
C LYS A 384 -12.91 8.46 -12.61
N ALA A 385 -13.98 8.01 -13.24
CA ALA A 385 -15.05 7.31 -12.52
C ALA A 385 -14.52 6.02 -11.86
N ALA A 386 -13.63 5.26 -12.51
CA ALA A 386 -13.01 4.08 -11.96
C ALA A 386 -12.02 4.43 -10.80
N VAL A 387 -11.21 5.48 -10.96
CA VAL A 387 -10.31 5.98 -9.91
C VAL A 387 -11.09 6.32 -8.64
N VAL A 388 -12.20 7.04 -8.77
CA VAL A 388 -13.01 7.50 -7.64
C VAL A 388 -13.83 6.38 -7.02
N SER A 389 -14.53 5.56 -7.83
CA SER A 389 -15.54 4.62 -7.34
C SER A 389 -15.03 3.19 -7.13
N GLN A 390 -14.02 2.74 -7.89
CA GLN A 390 -13.48 1.39 -7.78
C GLN A 390 -12.17 1.36 -6.97
N LEU A 391 -11.25 2.32 -7.22
CA LEU A 391 -10.01 2.42 -6.48
C LEU A 391 -10.14 3.22 -5.19
N GLY A 392 -11.15 4.10 -5.07
CA GLY A 392 -11.34 4.94 -3.89
C GLY A 392 -10.22 5.97 -3.69
N PHE A 393 -9.53 6.37 -4.76
CA PHE A 393 -8.38 7.27 -4.68
C PHE A 393 -8.78 8.74 -4.71
N ILE A 394 -8.17 9.53 -3.86
CA ILE A 394 -8.13 10.99 -3.96
C ILE A 394 -6.98 11.34 -4.88
N ALA A 395 -7.31 11.61 -6.14
CA ALA A 395 -6.31 11.84 -7.18
C ALA A 395 -5.67 13.24 -7.08
N PRO A 396 -4.34 13.37 -7.20
CA PRO A 396 -3.64 14.65 -7.11
C PRO A 396 -3.59 15.41 -8.46
N PHE A 397 -4.63 15.30 -9.29
CA PHE A 397 -4.66 15.86 -10.65
C PHE A 397 -5.77 16.89 -10.82
N ASP A 398 -5.51 17.95 -11.58
CA ASP A 398 -6.45 19.04 -11.88
C ASP A 398 -7.60 18.63 -12.81
N THR A 399 -7.55 17.43 -13.38
CA THR A 399 -8.61 16.83 -14.17
C THR A 399 -9.84 16.42 -13.36
N PHE A 400 -9.68 16.30 -12.02
CA PHE A 400 -10.77 15.94 -11.11
C PHE A 400 -11.42 17.20 -10.52
N SER A 401 -12.72 17.31 -10.71
CA SER A 401 -13.53 18.37 -10.08
C SER A 401 -13.76 18.10 -8.58
N ASP A 402 -14.27 19.10 -7.88
CA ASP A 402 -14.61 18.95 -6.45
C ASP A 402 -15.70 17.90 -6.17
N THR A 403 -16.49 17.54 -7.16
CA THR A 403 -17.51 16.50 -7.07
C THR A 403 -17.00 15.09 -7.45
N GLU A 404 -15.82 15.00 -8.05
CA GLU A 404 -15.19 13.73 -8.42
C GLU A 404 -14.20 13.29 -7.33
N LYS A 405 -14.74 13.04 -6.14
CA LYS A 405 -14.00 12.54 -4.96
C LYS A 405 -14.65 11.26 -4.46
N PRO A 406 -13.87 10.33 -3.89
CA PRO A 406 -14.44 9.12 -3.30
C PRO A 406 -15.52 9.46 -2.28
N THR A 407 -16.61 8.69 -2.29
CA THR A 407 -17.77 8.90 -1.39
C THR A 407 -17.72 8.01 -0.15
N ASP A 408 -16.71 7.15 -0.04
CA ASP A 408 -16.54 6.35 1.16
C ASP A 408 -16.25 7.21 2.39
N PRO A 409 -16.69 6.78 3.59
CA PRO A 409 -16.63 7.60 4.79
C PRO A 409 -15.21 7.95 5.23
N LEU A 410 -14.21 7.09 5.01
CA LEU A 410 -12.83 7.36 5.41
C LEU A 410 -12.17 8.39 4.49
N ALA A 411 -12.39 8.31 3.18
CA ALA A 411 -11.90 9.32 2.26
C ALA A 411 -12.53 10.69 2.54
N GLN A 412 -13.85 10.74 2.78
CA GLN A 412 -14.56 11.97 3.13
C GLN A 412 -14.08 12.56 4.46
N ASP A 413 -13.86 11.73 5.47
CA ASP A 413 -13.39 12.19 6.78
C ASP A 413 -11.93 12.67 6.71
N MET A 414 -11.08 12.01 5.92
CA MET A 414 -9.71 12.46 5.64
C MET A 414 -9.69 13.84 4.98
N LEU A 415 -10.54 14.07 3.98
CA LEU A 415 -10.68 15.37 3.33
C LEU A 415 -11.16 16.45 4.32
N ALA A 416 -12.11 16.11 5.20
CA ALA A 416 -12.56 17.02 6.25
C ALA A 416 -11.43 17.37 7.23
N TRP A 417 -10.63 16.40 7.65
CA TRP A 417 -9.46 16.63 8.50
C TRP A 417 -8.42 17.51 7.82
N SER A 418 -8.13 17.27 6.52
CA SER A 418 -7.13 18.04 5.77
C SER A 418 -7.50 19.52 5.60
N SER A 419 -8.80 19.84 5.62
CA SER A 419 -9.33 21.21 5.47
C SER A 419 -9.65 21.90 6.80
N LYS A 420 -9.48 21.22 7.94
CA LYS A 420 -9.85 21.74 9.26
C LYS A 420 -8.90 22.86 9.69
N THR A 421 -9.45 24.07 9.89
CA THR A 421 -8.67 25.24 10.29
C THR A 421 -7.96 25.03 11.63
N GLY A 422 -6.69 25.40 11.73
CA GLY A 422 -5.87 25.29 12.94
C GLY A 422 -5.32 23.89 13.20
N ILE A 423 -5.58 22.94 12.31
CA ILE A 423 -5.03 21.60 12.35
C ILE A 423 -3.93 21.44 11.31
N THR A 424 -2.84 20.79 11.67
CA THR A 424 -1.70 20.51 10.79
C THR A 424 -1.55 19.00 10.61
N SER A 425 -1.60 18.55 9.37
CA SER A 425 -1.36 17.13 9.04
C SER A 425 0.09 16.75 9.30
N VAL A 426 0.32 15.52 9.71
CA VAL A 426 1.65 14.90 9.82
C VAL A 426 2.06 14.42 8.44
N ALA A 427 3.15 14.96 7.90
CA ALA A 427 3.64 14.54 6.59
C ALA A 427 4.22 13.11 6.62
N TRP A 428 4.13 12.42 5.49
CA TRP A 428 4.70 11.08 5.31
C TRP A 428 6.20 11.16 5.06
N ASN A 429 7.00 10.95 6.09
CA ASN A 429 8.46 10.94 6.00
C ASN A 429 9.03 9.53 5.83
N PHE A 430 8.20 8.49 5.90
CA PHE A 430 8.69 7.11 5.76
C PHE A 430 9.17 6.77 4.34
N THR A 431 8.87 7.59 3.35
CA THR A 431 9.43 7.48 1.99
C THR A 431 10.94 7.74 1.94
N ILE A 432 11.51 8.35 2.99
CA ILE A 432 12.95 8.53 3.16
C ILE A 432 13.59 7.53 4.14
N PHE A 433 12.85 6.56 4.66
CA PHE A 433 13.40 5.51 5.49
C PHE A 433 14.45 4.71 4.70
N PRO A 434 15.52 4.22 5.34
CA PRO A 434 16.74 3.79 4.63
C PRO A 434 16.52 2.70 3.59
N SER A 435 15.75 1.64 3.95
CA SER A 435 15.58 0.46 3.11
C SER A 435 14.40 -0.39 3.59
N GLN A 436 14.00 -1.39 2.80
CA GLN A 436 13.04 -2.41 3.25
C GLN A 436 13.64 -3.25 4.38
N THR A 437 14.94 -3.56 4.32
CA THR A 437 15.66 -4.27 5.41
C THR A 437 15.56 -3.55 6.74
N PHE A 438 15.70 -2.21 6.75
CA PHE A 438 15.48 -1.41 7.96
C PHE A 438 14.07 -1.63 8.51
N LYS A 439 13.07 -1.51 7.66
CA LYS A 439 11.65 -1.67 8.04
C LYS A 439 11.38 -3.06 8.62
N ASP A 440 11.83 -4.11 7.95
CA ASP A 440 11.65 -5.50 8.38
C ASP A 440 12.33 -5.78 9.73
N ASN A 441 13.53 -5.26 9.93
CA ASN A 441 14.25 -5.41 11.21
C ASN A 441 13.54 -4.69 12.36
N VAL A 442 12.99 -3.50 12.10
CA VAL A 442 12.18 -2.77 13.10
C VAL A 442 10.90 -3.53 13.41
N GLY A 443 10.19 -4.04 12.41
CA GLY A 443 8.98 -4.85 12.60
C GLY A 443 9.25 -6.10 13.45
N ALA A 444 10.33 -6.82 13.15
CA ALA A 444 10.75 -8.00 13.92
C ALA A 444 11.11 -7.66 15.37
N ALA A 445 11.76 -6.51 15.61
CA ALA A 445 12.08 -6.03 16.95
C ALA A 445 10.81 -5.67 17.73
N LEU A 446 9.85 -5.00 17.10
CA LEU A 446 8.55 -4.67 17.72
C LEU A 446 7.76 -5.93 18.10
N LEU A 447 7.77 -6.96 17.24
CA LEU A 447 7.17 -8.26 17.58
C LEU A 447 7.86 -8.91 18.76
N THR A 448 9.21 -8.92 18.78
CA THR A 448 10.01 -9.49 19.87
C THR A 448 9.77 -8.76 21.19
N TYR A 449 9.60 -7.43 21.15
CA TYR A 449 9.17 -6.61 22.29
C TYR A 449 7.76 -7.00 22.77
N ALA A 450 6.78 -7.09 21.85
CA ALA A 450 5.41 -7.49 22.18
C ALA A 450 5.33 -8.90 22.80
N GLN A 451 6.30 -9.78 22.49
CA GLN A 451 6.46 -11.10 23.09
C GLN A 451 7.16 -11.07 24.45
N GLY A 452 7.63 -9.90 24.90
CA GLY A 452 8.37 -9.76 26.16
C GLY A 452 9.80 -10.31 26.12
N GLN A 453 10.37 -10.48 24.94
CA GLN A 453 11.72 -11.05 24.72
C GLN A 453 12.78 -9.98 24.42
N MET A 454 12.39 -8.72 24.29
CA MET A 454 13.24 -7.56 24.04
C MET A 454 12.76 -6.40 24.91
N THR A 455 13.68 -5.59 25.41
CA THR A 455 13.37 -4.36 26.13
C THR A 455 13.14 -3.20 25.17
N TRP A 456 12.48 -2.13 25.62
CA TRP A 456 12.28 -0.95 24.78
C TRP A 456 13.60 -0.22 24.45
N ASP A 457 14.55 -0.21 25.36
CA ASP A 457 15.88 0.37 25.11
C ASP A 457 16.61 -0.36 23.99
N GLU A 458 16.49 -1.68 23.93
CA GLU A 458 17.03 -2.49 22.82
C GLU A 458 16.33 -2.19 21.49
N VAL A 459 15.00 -2.05 21.47
CA VAL A 459 14.26 -1.61 20.28
C VAL A 459 14.74 -0.23 19.82
N SER A 460 14.80 0.75 20.75
CA SER A 460 15.23 2.12 20.42
C SER A 460 16.64 2.15 19.86
N LYS A 461 17.55 1.38 20.46
CA LYS A 461 18.92 1.27 19.96
C LYS A 461 18.98 0.64 18.59
N LEU A 462 18.21 -0.41 18.33
CA LEU A 462 18.13 -1.07 17.03
C LEU A 462 17.66 -0.09 15.95
N VAL A 463 16.62 0.70 16.21
CA VAL A 463 16.10 1.70 15.26
C VAL A 463 17.19 2.69 14.83
N VAL A 464 17.97 3.22 15.79
CA VAL A 464 19.04 4.18 15.52
C VAL A 464 20.20 3.53 14.76
N ASP A 465 20.66 2.37 15.21
CA ASP A 465 21.82 1.67 14.63
C ASP A 465 21.51 1.20 13.20
N GLN A 466 20.32 0.61 12.98
CA GLN A 466 19.90 0.12 11.67
C GLN A 466 19.65 1.26 10.69
N TRP A 467 19.10 2.39 11.17
CA TRP A 467 18.95 3.57 10.32
C TRP A 467 20.30 4.02 9.75
N ALA A 468 21.30 4.21 10.61
CA ALA A 468 22.62 4.67 10.18
C ALA A 468 23.33 3.64 9.26
N ALA A 469 23.23 2.35 9.60
CA ALA A 469 23.85 1.29 8.80
C ALA A 469 23.23 1.20 7.39
N GLU A 470 21.89 1.19 7.30
CA GLU A 470 21.21 1.06 6.02
C GLU A 470 21.33 2.33 5.16
N LYS A 471 21.37 3.52 5.75
CA LYS A 471 21.68 4.76 5.00
C LYS A 471 23.10 4.75 4.43
N ALA A 472 24.06 4.17 5.12
CA ALA A 472 25.41 4.02 4.60
C ALA A 472 25.47 3.03 3.43
N ASN A 473 24.68 1.96 3.48
CA ASN A 473 24.60 0.95 2.41
C ASN A 473 23.92 1.49 1.14
N THR A 474 22.92 2.35 1.27
CA THR A 474 22.19 2.93 0.13
C THR A 474 22.90 4.14 -0.49
N ALA A 475 23.90 4.72 0.17
CA ALA A 475 24.71 5.85 -0.35
C ALA A 475 25.91 5.38 -1.18
N SER A 476 26.23 4.07 -1.19
CA SER A 476 27.33 3.46 -1.96
C SER A 476 26.81 2.93 -3.30
#